data_da9bac7698c402313af86bad506b5786
#
_entry.id   da9bac7698c402313af86bad506b5786
#
_cell.length_a   1.000
_cell.length_b   1.000
_cell.length_c   1.000
_cell.angle_alpha   90.00
_cell.angle_beta   90.00
_cell.angle_gamma   90.00
#
_symmetry.space_group_name_H-M   'P 1'
#
loop_
_entity.id
_entity.type
_entity.pdbx_description
1 polymer ?
#
loop_
_entity_poly.entity_id
_entity_poly.type
_entity_poly.pdbx_seq_one_letter_code
_entity_poly.pdbx_strand_id
1 'polypeptide(L)'
;MKIRAERLEDLKEICAVNIAAFEQENEAILVDRLRGIDNTLSFVAEESEQIVGHIFFSPVTLDGKCPEELMILGLAPLAVLPQYQRRGIGTLLIKLSLEKCTDLGCKAVVVLGSPAYYSRFGFISAKEKGLKCEYQVLDDVFMVLELQNGALDGCHGTVKYRLEFQECA
;
A
#
# COMPACT_ATOMS: atom_id res chain seq x y z
N MET A 1 -0.65 17.57 13.09
CA MET A 1 -0.49 16.44 12.12
C MET A 1 -1.51 16.55 11.02
N LYS A 2 -1.05 16.54 9.80
CA LYS A 2 -1.91 16.66 8.62
C LYS A 2 -1.58 15.51 7.65
N ILE A 3 -2.62 14.78 7.22
CA ILE A 3 -2.49 13.76 6.16
C ILE A 3 -3.09 14.36 4.90
N ARG A 4 -2.35 14.32 3.82
CA ARG A 4 -2.78 14.90 2.55
C ARG A 4 -2.13 14.19 1.38
N ALA A 5 -2.68 14.42 0.18
CA ALA A 5 -2.07 13.92 -1.05
C ALA A 5 -0.70 14.55 -1.27
N GLU A 6 0.17 13.77 -1.89
CA GLU A 6 1.50 14.22 -2.31
C GLU A 6 1.40 15.42 -3.25
N ARG A 7 2.34 16.35 -3.09
CA ARG A 7 2.54 17.49 -4.01
C ARG A 7 3.91 17.38 -4.67
N LEU A 8 4.09 18.06 -5.78
CA LEU A 8 5.36 18.03 -6.51
C LEU A 8 6.55 18.46 -5.62
N GLU A 9 6.34 19.42 -4.76
CA GLU A 9 7.36 19.92 -3.83
C GLU A 9 7.76 18.94 -2.73
N ASP A 10 6.99 17.87 -2.54
CA ASP A 10 7.24 16.87 -1.49
C ASP A 10 8.25 15.78 -1.92
N LEU A 11 8.59 15.69 -3.20
CA LEU A 11 9.31 14.52 -3.74
C LEU A 11 10.63 14.24 -3.04
N LYS A 12 11.40 15.27 -2.72
CA LYS A 12 12.68 15.11 -2.03
C LYS A 12 12.51 14.59 -0.60
N GLU A 13 11.52 15.13 0.10
CA GLU A 13 11.25 14.71 1.48
C GLU A 13 10.69 13.29 1.52
N ILE A 14 9.83 12.92 0.56
CA ILE A 14 9.30 11.55 0.45
C ILE A 14 10.46 10.58 0.25
N CYS A 15 11.38 10.89 -0.65
CA CYS A 15 12.58 10.08 -0.87
C CYS A 15 13.36 9.91 0.44
N ALA A 16 13.60 11.00 1.15
CA ALA A 16 14.35 10.98 2.41
C ALA A 16 13.65 10.15 3.49
N VAL A 17 12.32 10.25 3.60
CA VAL A 17 11.54 9.47 4.57
C VAL A 17 11.66 7.97 4.28
N ASN A 18 11.54 7.56 3.02
CA ASN A 18 11.66 6.15 2.65
C ASN A 18 13.07 5.63 2.91
N ILE A 19 14.10 6.38 2.55
CA ILE A 19 15.49 5.98 2.81
C ILE A 19 15.73 5.83 4.31
N ALA A 20 15.28 6.78 5.11
CA ALA A 20 15.45 6.73 6.56
C ALA A 20 14.71 5.57 7.22
N ALA A 21 13.49 5.28 6.77
CA ALA A 21 12.66 4.24 7.35
C ALA A 21 13.17 2.83 7.03
N PHE A 22 13.64 2.61 5.80
CA PHE A 22 14.07 1.29 5.33
C PHE A 22 15.58 1.09 5.34
N GLU A 23 16.35 2.14 5.65
CA GLU A 23 17.80 2.13 5.70
C GLU A 23 18.44 1.67 4.38
N GLN A 24 17.75 1.94 3.27
CA GLN A 24 18.19 1.63 1.90
C GLN A 24 17.41 2.50 0.91
N GLU A 25 17.86 2.53 -0.34
CA GLU A 25 17.24 3.35 -1.38
C GLU A 25 16.14 2.65 -2.17
N ASN A 26 15.98 1.35 -2.02
CA ASN A 26 15.11 0.53 -2.88
C ASN A 26 13.67 1.04 -2.92
N GLU A 27 13.09 1.34 -1.76
CA GLU A 27 11.71 1.81 -1.67
C GLU A 27 11.53 3.21 -2.27
N ALA A 28 12.51 4.09 -2.06
CA ALA A 28 12.47 5.42 -2.66
C ALA A 28 12.53 5.36 -4.20
N ILE A 29 13.38 4.50 -4.73
CA ILE A 29 13.50 4.28 -6.19
C ILE A 29 12.21 3.69 -6.73
N LEU A 30 11.64 2.72 -6.03
CA LEU A 30 10.37 2.08 -6.41
C LEU A 30 9.25 3.12 -6.55
N VAL A 31 9.09 3.98 -5.55
CA VAL A 31 8.07 5.04 -5.57
C VAL A 31 8.27 5.96 -6.77
N ASP A 32 9.51 6.38 -7.03
CA ASP A 32 9.80 7.25 -8.16
C ASP A 32 9.44 6.59 -9.50
N ARG A 33 9.70 5.30 -9.64
CA ARG A 33 9.37 4.56 -10.86
C ARG A 33 7.87 4.32 -11.04
N LEU A 34 7.13 4.16 -9.94
CA LEU A 34 5.69 3.94 -9.98
C LEU A 34 4.91 5.24 -10.15
N ARG A 35 5.50 6.37 -9.76
CA ARG A 35 4.84 7.67 -9.88
C ARG A 35 4.54 7.98 -11.34
N GLY A 36 3.32 8.40 -11.63
CA GLY A 36 2.87 8.69 -12.99
C GLY A 36 2.17 7.52 -13.68
N ILE A 37 2.18 6.34 -13.07
CA ILE A 37 1.37 5.21 -13.55
C ILE A 37 -0.06 5.44 -13.11
N ASP A 38 -1.01 5.14 -13.99
CA ASP A 38 -2.44 5.31 -13.70
C ASP A 38 -2.86 4.53 -12.46
N ASN A 39 -3.75 5.12 -11.68
CA ASN A 39 -4.30 4.52 -10.46
C ASN A 39 -3.28 4.29 -9.35
N THR A 40 -2.25 5.11 -9.29
CA THR A 40 -1.38 5.18 -8.11
C THR A 40 -1.87 6.27 -7.18
N LEU A 41 -1.70 6.06 -5.87
CA LEU A 41 -2.04 7.02 -4.84
C LEU A 41 -0.84 7.22 -3.92
N SER A 42 -0.59 8.47 -3.53
CA SER A 42 0.51 8.80 -2.64
C SER A 42 0.04 9.85 -1.64
N PHE A 43 0.19 9.54 -0.37
CA PHE A 43 -0.20 10.42 0.73
C PHE A 43 0.97 10.63 1.68
N VAL A 44 1.03 11.82 2.25
CA VAL A 44 2.07 12.19 3.20
C VAL A 44 1.47 12.59 4.53
N ALA A 45 2.26 12.38 5.59
CA ALA A 45 1.98 12.91 6.91
C ALA A 45 2.91 14.10 7.12
N GLU A 46 2.32 15.25 7.36
CA GLU A 46 3.03 16.51 7.56
C GLU A 46 2.88 16.97 9.00
N GLU A 47 3.99 17.28 9.65
CA GLU A 47 4.00 17.85 10.99
C GLU A 47 4.96 19.02 11.03
N SER A 48 4.48 20.20 11.44
CA SER A 48 5.31 21.43 11.50
C SER A 48 6.01 21.71 10.18
N GLU A 49 5.27 21.60 9.09
CA GLU A 49 5.76 21.84 7.71
C GLU A 49 6.84 20.85 7.24
N GLN A 50 7.01 19.74 7.95
CA GLN A 50 7.94 18.68 7.58
C GLN A 50 7.18 17.40 7.24
N ILE A 51 7.58 16.71 6.17
CA ILE A 51 7.06 15.39 5.84
C ILE A 51 7.72 14.37 6.76
N VAL A 52 6.92 13.68 7.55
CA VAL A 52 7.39 12.69 8.53
C VAL A 52 6.93 11.27 8.22
N GLY A 53 6.00 11.10 7.30
CA GLY A 53 5.51 9.79 6.89
C GLY A 53 4.99 9.80 5.46
N HIS A 54 4.91 8.62 4.87
CA HIS A 54 4.50 8.43 3.48
C HIS A 54 3.85 7.07 3.29
N ILE A 55 2.79 7.02 2.50
CA ILE A 55 2.15 5.77 2.09
C ILE A 55 1.86 5.82 0.59
N PHE A 56 2.06 4.71 -0.09
CA PHE A 56 1.90 4.61 -1.53
C PHE A 56 1.09 3.37 -1.90
N PHE A 57 0.25 3.52 -2.93
CA PHE A 57 -0.55 2.43 -3.47
C PHE A 57 -0.34 2.36 -4.97
N SER A 58 -0.22 1.15 -5.49
CA SER A 58 -0.10 0.92 -6.92
C SER A 58 -1.01 -0.22 -7.38
N PRO A 59 -1.43 -0.24 -8.66
CA PRO A 59 -2.33 -1.27 -9.13
C PRO A 59 -1.67 -2.64 -9.15
N VAL A 60 -2.44 -3.66 -8.77
CA VAL A 60 -2.07 -5.06 -8.94
C VAL A 60 -3.04 -5.69 -9.93
N THR A 61 -2.65 -6.82 -10.52
CA THR A 61 -3.49 -7.60 -11.40
C THR A 61 -3.77 -8.97 -10.79
N LEU A 62 -4.89 -9.56 -11.18
CA LEU A 62 -5.25 -10.91 -10.75
C LEU A 62 -5.11 -11.86 -11.94
N ASP A 63 -4.17 -12.80 -11.82
CA ASP A 63 -4.03 -13.91 -12.77
C ASP A 63 -4.92 -15.05 -12.28
N GLY A 64 -6.13 -15.10 -12.80
CA GLY A 64 -7.15 -16.04 -12.35
C GLY A 64 -8.52 -15.65 -12.85
N LYS A 65 -9.53 -15.81 -12.01
CA LYS A 65 -10.93 -15.55 -12.35
C LYS A 65 -11.56 -14.57 -11.39
N CYS A 66 -12.35 -13.67 -11.93
CA CYS A 66 -13.18 -12.76 -11.16
C CYS A 66 -14.44 -12.46 -11.99
N PRO A 67 -15.65 -12.46 -11.39
CA PRO A 67 -16.88 -12.20 -12.15
C PRO A 67 -16.91 -10.83 -12.82
N GLU A 68 -16.25 -9.86 -12.22
CA GLU A 68 -16.14 -8.49 -12.73
C GLU A 68 -14.70 -8.04 -12.69
N GLU A 69 -14.35 -7.09 -13.56
CA GLU A 69 -13.05 -6.43 -13.48
C GLU A 69 -13.05 -5.48 -12.29
N LEU A 70 -12.11 -5.66 -11.38
CA LEU A 70 -12.01 -4.89 -10.16
C LEU A 70 -10.71 -4.11 -10.11
N MET A 71 -10.78 -2.89 -9.56
CA MET A 71 -9.59 -2.17 -9.17
C MET A 71 -9.12 -2.69 -7.81
N ILE A 72 -7.95 -3.32 -7.81
CA ILE A 72 -7.28 -3.79 -6.59
C ILE A 72 -5.94 -3.08 -6.52
N LEU A 73 -5.61 -2.51 -5.37
CA LEU A 73 -4.35 -1.81 -5.15
C LEU A 73 -3.48 -2.56 -4.16
N GLY A 74 -2.17 -2.46 -4.36
CA GLY A 74 -1.19 -2.94 -3.40
C GLY A 74 -0.67 -1.78 -2.56
N LEU A 75 -0.67 -1.95 -1.25
CA LEU A 75 -0.12 -0.98 -0.29
C LEU A 75 1.37 -1.26 -0.12
N ALA A 76 2.21 -0.42 -0.68
CA ALA A 76 3.67 -0.45 -0.51
C ALA A 76 4.30 0.74 -1.21
N PRO A 77 5.25 1.41 -0.57
CA PRO A 77 5.68 1.26 0.81
C PRO A 77 4.85 2.10 1.79
N LEU A 78 4.99 1.78 3.07
CA LEU A 78 4.54 2.62 4.17
C LEU A 78 5.78 2.96 4.98
N ALA A 79 6.08 4.25 5.12
CA ALA A 79 7.29 4.72 5.77
C ALA A 79 6.99 5.84 6.76
N VAL A 80 7.63 5.78 7.93
CA VAL A 80 7.60 6.85 8.93
C VAL A 80 9.03 7.08 9.39
N LEU A 81 9.43 8.35 9.47
CA LEU A 81 10.77 8.70 9.98
C LEU A 81 11.02 8.00 11.32
N PRO A 82 12.20 7.40 11.55
CA PRO A 82 12.48 6.63 12.77
C PRO A 82 12.14 7.38 14.05
N GLN A 83 12.47 8.66 14.14
CA GLN A 83 12.19 9.47 15.33
C GLN A 83 10.73 9.80 15.55
N TYR A 84 9.86 9.52 14.54
CA TYR A 84 8.42 9.74 14.61
C TYR A 84 7.62 8.44 14.70
N GLN A 85 8.28 7.28 14.69
CA GLN A 85 7.63 5.99 14.82
C GLN A 85 7.01 5.79 16.21
N ARG A 86 6.00 4.90 16.28
CA ARG A 86 5.27 4.55 17.51
C ARG A 86 4.46 5.72 18.08
N ARG A 87 4.06 6.64 17.25
CA ARG A 87 3.20 7.78 17.60
C ARG A 87 1.84 7.75 16.89
N GLY A 88 1.52 6.63 16.22
CA GLY A 88 0.27 6.49 15.51
C GLY A 88 0.23 7.10 14.12
N ILE A 89 1.33 7.57 13.56
CA ILE A 89 1.37 8.19 12.24
C ILE A 89 1.06 7.18 11.15
N GLY A 90 1.68 6.00 11.19
CA GLY A 90 1.39 4.93 10.25
C GLY A 90 -0.08 4.52 10.27
N THR A 91 -0.65 4.41 11.46
CA THR A 91 -2.07 4.10 11.65
C THR A 91 -2.97 5.15 10.99
N LEU A 92 -2.66 6.43 11.20
CA LEU A 92 -3.43 7.52 10.63
C LEU A 92 -3.31 7.55 9.10
N LEU A 93 -2.09 7.35 8.56
CA LEU A 93 -1.86 7.23 7.12
C LEU A 93 -2.70 6.11 6.51
N ILE A 94 -2.71 4.93 7.12
CA ILE A 94 -3.49 3.80 6.62
C ILE A 94 -4.97 4.13 6.63
N LYS A 95 -5.50 4.58 7.75
CA LYS A 95 -6.95 4.83 7.88
C LYS A 95 -7.44 5.86 6.87
N LEU A 96 -6.78 7.00 6.76
CA LEU A 96 -7.23 8.07 5.88
C LEU A 96 -7.00 7.73 4.41
N SER A 97 -5.89 7.05 4.07
CA SER A 97 -5.64 6.65 2.70
C SER A 97 -6.59 5.58 2.20
N LEU A 98 -7.02 4.65 3.06
CA LEU A 98 -8.02 3.64 2.68
C LEU A 98 -9.36 4.27 2.33
N GLU A 99 -9.76 5.33 3.02
CA GLU A 99 -10.96 6.09 2.65
C GLU A 99 -10.82 6.68 1.25
N LYS A 100 -9.65 7.22 0.91
CA LYS A 100 -9.38 7.77 -0.42
C LYS A 100 -9.33 6.68 -1.50
N CYS A 101 -8.82 5.51 -1.18
CA CYS A 101 -8.88 4.36 -2.09
C CYS A 101 -10.34 4.02 -2.41
N THR A 102 -11.19 3.98 -1.40
CA THR A 102 -12.63 3.71 -1.58
C THR A 102 -13.27 4.76 -2.49
N ASP A 103 -12.98 6.03 -2.25
CA ASP A 103 -13.52 7.14 -3.05
C ASP A 103 -13.09 7.04 -4.53
N LEU A 104 -11.91 6.51 -4.80
CA LEU A 104 -11.40 6.30 -6.16
C LEU A 104 -12.10 5.14 -6.88
N GLY A 105 -12.81 4.29 -6.17
CA GLY A 105 -13.44 3.09 -6.72
C GLY A 105 -12.64 1.82 -6.52
N CYS A 106 -11.59 1.85 -5.71
CA CYS A 106 -10.84 0.66 -5.33
C CYS A 106 -11.74 -0.27 -4.52
N LYS A 107 -11.73 -1.55 -4.86
CA LYS A 107 -12.59 -2.55 -4.22
C LYS A 107 -11.88 -3.35 -3.14
N ALA A 108 -10.57 -3.49 -3.26
CA ALA A 108 -9.76 -4.24 -2.28
C ALA A 108 -8.33 -3.74 -2.29
N VAL A 109 -7.66 -3.89 -1.16
CA VAL A 109 -6.24 -3.56 -1.01
C VAL A 109 -5.52 -4.79 -0.50
N VAL A 110 -4.39 -5.12 -1.11
CA VAL A 110 -3.50 -6.18 -0.64
C VAL A 110 -2.24 -5.60 -0.02
N VAL A 111 -1.63 -6.33 0.90
CA VAL A 111 -0.40 -5.91 1.55
C VAL A 111 0.44 -7.12 1.94
N LEU A 112 1.74 -6.99 1.87
CA LEU A 112 2.69 -7.93 2.49
C LEU A 112 3.18 -7.28 3.78
N GLY A 113 2.79 -7.84 4.92
CA GLY A 113 3.14 -7.22 6.18
C GLY A 113 2.78 -8.06 7.40
N SER A 114 2.97 -7.47 8.57
CA SER A 114 2.71 -8.12 9.84
C SER A 114 1.22 -8.34 10.05
N PRO A 115 0.77 -9.60 10.26
CA PRO A 115 -0.63 -9.88 10.56
C PRO A 115 -1.13 -9.14 11.80
N ALA A 116 -0.30 -9.07 12.84
CA ALA A 116 -0.68 -8.38 14.07
C ALA A 116 -0.95 -6.89 13.85
N TYR A 117 -0.20 -6.27 12.95
CA TYR A 117 -0.37 -4.85 12.65
C TYR A 117 -1.58 -4.60 11.74
N TYR A 118 -1.64 -5.29 10.59
CA TYR A 118 -2.65 -5.02 9.57
C TYR A 118 -4.04 -5.56 9.93
N SER A 119 -4.14 -6.61 10.76
CA SER A 119 -5.44 -7.09 11.24
C SER A 119 -6.21 -6.01 12.00
N ARG A 120 -5.51 -5.06 12.60
CA ARG A 120 -6.12 -3.93 13.31
C ARG A 120 -6.98 -3.05 12.39
N PHE A 121 -6.73 -3.09 11.08
CA PHE A 121 -7.47 -2.31 10.08
C PHE A 121 -8.51 -3.14 9.34
N GLY A 122 -8.67 -4.41 9.72
CA GLY A 122 -9.61 -5.33 9.09
C GLY A 122 -9.01 -6.20 8.00
N PHE A 123 -7.70 -6.12 7.75
CA PHE A 123 -7.04 -7.03 6.82
C PHE A 123 -7.07 -8.46 7.37
N ILE A 124 -7.27 -9.42 6.47
CA ILE A 124 -7.27 -10.86 6.76
C ILE A 124 -6.29 -11.54 5.81
N SER A 125 -5.97 -12.81 6.09
CA SER A 125 -5.13 -13.59 5.18
C SER A 125 -5.81 -13.65 3.80
N ALA A 126 -5.06 -13.32 2.75
CA ALA A 126 -5.59 -13.25 1.39
C ALA A 126 -6.11 -14.62 0.90
N LYS A 127 -5.56 -15.72 1.39
CA LYS A 127 -6.03 -17.06 1.01
C LYS A 127 -7.49 -17.30 1.41
N GLU A 128 -7.98 -16.63 2.45
CA GLU A 128 -9.39 -16.74 2.85
C GLU A 128 -10.33 -16.13 1.81
N LYS A 129 -9.81 -15.31 0.91
CA LYS A 129 -10.55 -14.72 -0.20
C LYS A 129 -10.14 -15.31 -1.56
N GLY A 130 -9.45 -16.45 -1.55
CA GLY A 130 -9.05 -17.14 -2.77
C GLY A 130 -7.85 -16.54 -3.50
N LEU A 131 -7.11 -15.65 -2.84
CA LEU A 131 -5.98 -14.95 -3.44
C LEU A 131 -4.64 -15.50 -2.96
N LYS A 132 -3.69 -15.60 -3.89
CA LYS A 132 -2.31 -16.00 -3.63
C LYS A 132 -1.37 -14.88 -4.06
N CYS A 133 -0.22 -14.79 -3.40
CA CYS A 133 0.84 -13.89 -3.79
C CYS A 133 1.72 -14.55 -4.87
N GLU A 134 2.19 -13.76 -5.85
CA GLU A 134 3.15 -14.26 -6.85
C GLU A 134 4.51 -14.57 -6.22
N TYR A 135 4.85 -13.91 -5.12
CA TYR A 135 6.09 -14.14 -4.41
C TYR A 135 5.94 -15.30 -3.43
N GLN A 136 7.03 -16.00 -3.19
CA GLN A 136 7.06 -17.08 -2.22
C GLN A 136 7.19 -16.49 -0.82
N VAL A 137 6.07 -16.41 -0.12
CA VAL A 137 5.98 -15.84 1.23
C VAL A 137 5.14 -16.75 2.11
N LEU A 138 5.23 -16.54 3.42
CA LEU A 138 4.33 -17.24 4.36
C LEU A 138 2.89 -16.79 4.11
N ASP A 139 1.94 -17.71 4.20
CA ASP A 139 0.53 -17.44 3.92
C ASP A 139 -0.04 -16.27 4.74
N ASP A 140 0.37 -16.17 6.00
CA ASP A 140 -0.20 -15.18 6.91
C ASP A 140 0.22 -13.75 6.61
N VAL A 141 1.35 -13.53 5.92
CA VAL A 141 1.86 -12.17 5.67
C VAL A 141 1.25 -11.54 4.42
N PHE A 142 0.64 -12.32 3.54
CA PHE A 142 -0.11 -11.76 2.40
C PHE A 142 -1.55 -11.57 2.81
N MET A 143 -1.95 -10.32 2.94
CA MET A 143 -3.23 -9.94 3.52
C MET A 143 -4.06 -9.11 2.55
N VAL A 144 -5.37 -9.14 2.74
CA VAL A 144 -6.32 -8.37 1.91
C VAL A 144 -7.38 -7.73 2.77
N LEU A 145 -7.82 -6.54 2.35
CA LEU A 145 -8.97 -5.85 2.90
C LEU A 145 -9.95 -5.55 1.76
N GLU A 146 -11.18 -6.06 1.88
CA GLU A 146 -12.26 -5.65 0.99
C GLU A 146 -12.75 -4.27 1.42
N LEU A 147 -12.69 -3.30 0.51
CA LEU A 147 -13.20 -1.95 0.79
C LEU A 147 -14.71 -1.86 0.56
N GLN A 148 -15.23 -2.77 -0.28
CA GLN A 148 -16.66 -3.00 -0.44
C GLN A 148 -16.92 -4.44 -0.04
N ASN A 149 -17.79 -4.65 0.93
CA ASN A 149 -18.07 -5.99 1.45
C ASN A 149 -18.55 -6.93 0.34
N GLY A 150 -17.92 -8.09 0.20
CA GLY A 150 -18.24 -9.07 -0.84
C GLY A 150 -17.63 -8.76 -2.20
N ALA A 151 -16.81 -7.73 -2.34
CA ALA A 151 -16.23 -7.36 -3.64
C ALA A 151 -15.41 -8.49 -4.29
N LEU A 152 -14.79 -9.34 -3.48
CA LEU A 152 -13.96 -10.45 -3.95
C LEU A 152 -14.72 -11.76 -4.08
N ASP A 153 -16.03 -11.78 -3.89
CA ASP A 153 -16.83 -12.99 -4.03
C ASP A 153 -16.71 -13.52 -5.46
N GLY A 154 -16.37 -14.80 -5.57
CA GLY A 154 -16.17 -15.45 -6.87
C GLY A 154 -14.82 -15.18 -7.52
N CYS A 155 -13.96 -14.38 -6.89
CA CYS A 155 -12.61 -14.14 -7.37
C CYS A 155 -11.64 -15.16 -6.79
N HIS A 156 -10.69 -15.63 -7.61
CA HIS A 156 -9.58 -16.45 -7.15
C HIS A 156 -8.43 -16.38 -8.14
N GLY A 157 -7.23 -16.56 -7.65
CA GLY A 157 -6.03 -16.58 -8.46
C GLY A 157 -4.82 -15.98 -7.77
N THR A 158 -3.81 -15.67 -8.57
CA THR A 158 -2.54 -15.12 -8.10
C THR A 158 -2.50 -13.61 -8.33
N VAL A 159 -2.27 -12.87 -7.27
CA VAL A 159 -2.09 -11.41 -7.34
C VAL A 159 -0.67 -11.12 -7.81
N LYS A 160 -0.58 -10.28 -8.84
CA LYS A 160 0.71 -9.87 -9.41
C LYS A 160 0.91 -8.37 -9.21
N TYR A 161 2.03 -8.04 -8.59
CA TYR A 161 2.48 -6.65 -8.48
C TYR A 161 3.08 -6.19 -9.80
N ARG A 162 3.25 -4.90 -9.95
CA ARG A 162 3.94 -4.36 -11.11
C ARG A 162 5.39 -4.81 -11.14
N LEU A 163 5.96 -4.89 -12.36
CA LEU A 163 7.34 -5.35 -12.57
C LEU A 163 8.37 -4.51 -11.81
N GLU A 164 8.09 -3.23 -11.59
CA GLU A 164 8.98 -2.33 -10.86
C GLU A 164 9.36 -2.88 -9.47
N PHE A 165 8.46 -3.64 -8.85
CA PHE A 165 8.75 -4.27 -7.55
C PHE A 165 9.90 -5.27 -7.62
N GLN A 166 10.00 -6.01 -8.71
CA GLN A 166 11.11 -6.95 -8.92
C GLN A 166 12.39 -6.23 -9.25
N GLU A 167 12.32 -5.17 -10.04
CA GLU A 167 13.48 -4.39 -10.45
C GLU A 167 14.14 -3.64 -9.29
N CYS A 168 13.38 -3.31 -8.26
CA CYS A 168 13.86 -2.55 -7.10
C CYS A 168 14.02 -3.41 -5.84
N ALA A 169 13.94 -4.71 -5.97
CA ALA A 169 14.07 -5.61 -4.82
C ALA A 169 15.52 -5.75 -4.35
#